data_bf30b4403cddca76cee9f5bc9ecb3d18
#
_entry.id   bf30b4403cddca76cee9f5bc9ecb3d18
#
_cell.length_a   1.000
_cell.length_b   1.000
_cell.length_c   1.000
_cell.angle_alpha   90.00
_cell.angle_beta   90.00
_cell.angle_gamma   90.00
#
_symmetry.space_group_name_H-M   'P 1'
#
loop_
_entity.id
_entity.type
_entity.pdbx_description
1 polymer ?
#
loop_
_entity_poly.entity_id
_entity_poly.type
_entity_poly.pdbx_seq_one_letter_code
_entity_poly.pdbx_strand_id
1 'polypeptide(L)'
;MKTKYVVLFVSALMFLVSRCTKDEVTNPVDNNTGNNQDSTVVYKVTNLAFPTAEGYGKFTTGGRGGKVYEVTNLNDAGSGSLRAAVEASGARTVVFRVSGTIYLKSSLTIRHSNITIAGQTAPGDGICIANYPLEIGADQVIIRYIRTRLGDLAGDVNDAIGSRFTKNVIIDHVSASWSVDETMSVYHCDSITVQWCIISESLFNANHPNDADPSQIAPHGFGAIWGSNYSTYHHNLIADNSSRNPRFASGSGYTDFRNNVVYNWGYNSSYGGEKQQVGDSDPNHSFTEINMVANYYKPGPATRPGNISYRIVNPSYRDVKTDYGKWYVADNTMVGNNQVTANNWDGGVQPSGGSGDYSIIKLTSAWPSMPINQQTAEEAYNSVLEQAGCSLPKRDAVDERIIHDVQTGTATYEGVYKQYKEVPDTTKICGIIDSQNDVGGFPTLNSTTPPTDTDHDGMPDAWEQKNGLDPNNPDDRNKIAKDGYTMLEEYINSIK
;
A
#
# COMPACT_ATOMS: atom_id res chain seq x y z
N MET A 1 -28.36 -7.64 72.70
CA MET A 1 -27.03 -7.76 73.35
C MET A 1 -26.20 -8.75 72.59
N LYS A 2 -25.24 -8.27 71.83
CA LYS A 2 -23.95 -8.90 71.50
C LYS A 2 -23.20 -7.97 70.54
N THR A 3 -22.27 -7.31 71.14
CA THR A 3 -21.32 -6.37 70.53
C THR A 3 -20.36 -7.13 69.61
N LYS A 4 -20.17 -6.68 68.40
CA LYS A 4 -19.08 -7.16 67.52
C LYS A 4 -18.11 -6.01 67.24
N TYR A 5 -16.88 -6.22 67.64
CA TYR A 5 -15.75 -5.36 67.40
C TYR A 5 -15.33 -5.42 65.91
N VAL A 6 -15.15 -4.27 65.28
CA VAL A 6 -14.54 -4.13 63.96
C VAL A 6 -13.07 -3.78 64.18
N VAL A 7 -12.19 -4.66 63.71
CA VAL A 7 -10.76 -4.42 63.70
C VAL A 7 -10.42 -3.77 62.39
N LEU A 8 -9.91 -2.54 62.41
CA LEU A 8 -9.40 -1.80 61.25
C LEU A 8 -7.95 -2.24 61.01
N PHE A 9 -7.69 -2.89 59.89
CA PHE A 9 -6.34 -3.06 59.37
C PHE A 9 -6.02 -1.89 58.44
N VAL A 10 -5.08 -1.06 58.85
CA VAL A 10 -4.46 -0.02 58.01
C VAL A 10 -3.24 -0.65 57.35
N SER A 11 -3.34 -0.99 56.09
CA SER A 11 -2.18 -1.35 55.27
C SER A 11 -1.69 -0.12 54.52
N ALA A 12 -0.50 0.33 54.89
CA ALA A 12 0.22 1.37 54.19
C ALA A 12 0.73 0.84 52.84
N LEU A 13 0.18 1.36 51.75
CA LEU A 13 0.66 1.08 50.41
C LEU A 13 1.71 2.14 50.03
N MET A 14 2.98 1.74 50.00
CA MET A 14 4.06 2.55 49.45
C MET A 14 3.91 2.61 47.91
N PHE A 15 3.60 3.78 47.43
CA PHE A 15 3.69 4.07 45.97
C PHE A 15 5.17 4.26 45.62
N LEU A 16 5.73 3.28 44.93
CA LEU A 16 6.95 3.46 44.13
C LEU A 16 6.60 4.20 42.85
N VAL A 17 6.87 5.49 42.81
CA VAL A 17 6.82 6.30 41.62
C VAL A 17 8.04 5.98 40.76
N SER A 18 7.88 5.11 39.79
CA SER A 18 8.86 4.91 38.73
C SER A 18 8.78 6.13 37.78
N ARG A 19 9.77 7.01 37.85
CA ARG A 19 9.96 8.07 36.87
C ARG A 19 10.44 7.44 35.56
N CYS A 20 9.59 7.42 34.52
CA CYS A 20 10.06 7.30 33.17
C CYS A 20 10.84 8.55 32.81
N THR A 21 12.15 8.43 32.69
CA THR A 21 13.00 9.44 32.06
C THR A 21 12.77 9.40 30.56
N LYS A 22 12.41 10.55 30.00
CA LYS A 22 12.48 10.77 28.56
C LYS A 22 13.95 10.72 28.17
N ASP A 23 14.32 9.79 27.29
CA ASP A 23 15.62 9.83 26.64
C ASP A 23 15.66 10.99 25.67
N GLU A 24 16.30 12.07 26.06
CA GLU A 24 16.72 13.13 25.15
C GLU A 24 17.86 12.58 24.27
N VAL A 25 17.66 12.64 22.96
CA VAL A 25 18.70 12.35 21.98
C VAL A 25 19.72 13.49 22.02
N THR A 26 20.77 13.33 22.83
CA THR A 26 21.92 14.23 22.80
C THR A 26 22.92 13.74 21.76
N ASN A 27 23.23 14.61 20.80
CA ASN A 27 24.36 14.40 19.90
C ASN A 27 25.68 14.32 20.70
N PRO A 28 26.54 13.32 20.49
CA PRO A 28 27.85 13.30 21.14
C PRO A 28 28.77 14.33 20.50
N VAL A 29 29.34 15.16 21.33
CA VAL A 29 30.45 16.07 21.02
C VAL A 29 31.74 15.25 20.87
N ASP A 30 32.42 15.45 19.75
CA ASP A 30 33.68 14.84 19.40
C ASP A 30 34.82 15.40 20.27
N ASN A 31 35.43 14.58 21.13
CA ASN A 31 36.69 14.88 21.77
C ASN A 31 37.74 13.86 21.36
N ASN A 32 38.50 14.20 20.35
CA ASN A 32 39.63 13.45 19.84
C ASN A 32 40.88 13.83 20.60
N THR A 33 41.44 12.92 21.43
CA THR A 33 42.86 12.92 21.83
C THR A 33 43.40 11.50 21.67
N GLY A 34 44.41 11.40 20.82
CA GLY A 34 44.95 10.22 20.18
C GLY A 34 45.39 9.06 21.05
N ASN A 35 45.27 7.88 20.49
CA ASN A 35 46.30 6.85 20.42
C ASN A 35 45.92 5.77 19.39
N ASN A 36 46.92 5.35 18.61
CA ASN A 36 46.84 4.31 17.60
C ASN A 36 46.31 3.00 18.21
N GLN A 37 45.10 2.59 17.87
CA GLN A 37 44.65 1.21 17.79
C GLN A 37 43.62 1.07 16.68
N ASP A 38 43.69 -0.03 15.98
CA ASP A 38 42.87 -0.46 14.87
C ASP A 38 41.41 -0.02 15.06
N SER A 39 41.04 1.09 14.42
CA SER A 39 39.69 1.62 14.54
C SER A 39 38.77 0.79 13.64
N THR A 40 38.13 -0.19 14.23
CA THR A 40 36.90 -0.74 13.63
C THR A 40 35.90 0.42 13.45
N VAL A 41 35.79 0.90 12.22
CA VAL A 41 34.79 1.91 11.87
C VAL A 41 33.44 1.28 12.10
N VAL A 42 32.77 1.65 13.20
CA VAL A 42 31.39 1.24 13.47
C VAL A 42 30.50 2.07 12.54
N TYR A 43 30.12 1.48 11.43
CA TYR A 43 29.13 2.09 10.55
C TYR A 43 27.79 2.13 11.27
N LYS A 44 27.11 3.28 11.23
CA LYS A 44 25.72 3.39 11.71
C LYS A 44 24.85 2.60 10.74
N VAL A 45 24.43 1.41 11.13
CA VAL A 45 23.55 0.55 10.33
C VAL A 45 22.24 1.30 10.11
N THR A 46 21.83 1.47 8.85
CA THR A 46 20.50 1.98 8.55
C THR A 46 19.44 0.96 8.95
N ASN A 47 18.34 1.45 9.50
CA ASN A 47 17.18 0.61 9.82
C ASN A 47 16.07 0.74 8.75
N LEU A 48 16.29 1.50 7.68
CA LEU A 48 15.30 1.64 6.61
C LEU A 48 15.18 0.36 5.77
N ALA A 49 13.99 0.10 5.24
CA ALA A 49 13.71 -1.00 4.32
C ALA A 49 14.55 -0.88 3.03
N PHE A 50 14.65 0.34 2.51
CA PHE A 50 15.47 0.76 1.38
C PHE A 50 15.61 2.30 1.41
N PRO A 51 16.54 2.92 0.66
CA PRO A 51 16.86 4.36 0.80
C PRO A 51 15.67 5.31 0.64
N THR A 52 14.68 4.96 -0.20
CA THR A 52 13.49 5.77 -0.46
C THR A 52 12.25 5.31 0.32
N ALA A 53 12.42 4.45 1.32
CA ALA A 53 11.31 4.02 2.17
C ALA A 53 10.89 5.13 3.12
N GLU A 54 9.60 5.46 3.12
CA GLU A 54 9.00 6.51 3.95
C GLU A 54 7.83 5.98 4.78
N GLY A 55 7.26 6.82 5.65
CA GLY A 55 6.13 6.45 6.48
C GLY A 55 6.44 5.41 7.56
N TYR A 56 5.41 4.81 8.10
CA TYR A 56 5.55 3.90 9.25
C TYR A 56 6.15 2.54 8.89
N GLY A 57 5.97 2.04 7.67
CA GLY A 57 6.57 0.79 7.19
C GLY A 57 8.06 0.89 6.85
N LYS A 58 8.66 2.08 6.91
CA LYS A 58 10.06 2.30 6.48
C LYS A 58 11.11 1.52 7.26
N PHE A 59 10.77 1.01 8.45
CA PHE A 59 11.68 0.22 9.28
C PHE A 59 11.51 -1.29 9.08
N THR A 60 10.70 -1.70 8.12
CA THR A 60 10.52 -3.11 7.76
C THR A 60 11.86 -3.71 7.31
N THR A 61 12.23 -4.84 7.89
CA THR A 61 13.51 -5.49 7.59
C THR A 61 13.46 -6.42 6.37
N GLY A 62 12.27 -6.92 6.06
CA GLY A 62 12.11 -7.87 4.96
C GLY A 62 13.02 -9.08 5.09
N GLY A 63 13.61 -9.49 3.97
CA GLY A 63 14.50 -10.65 3.86
C GLY A 63 15.96 -10.38 4.18
N ARG A 64 16.30 -9.20 4.75
CA ARG A 64 17.70 -8.77 5.01
C ARG A 64 18.53 -9.86 5.69
N GLY A 65 19.71 -10.16 5.14
CA GLY A 65 20.64 -11.16 5.67
C GLY A 65 20.18 -12.61 5.50
N GLY A 66 19.07 -12.85 4.81
CA GLY A 66 18.49 -14.17 4.60
C GLY A 66 19.01 -14.89 3.37
N LYS A 67 18.30 -15.96 2.99
CA LYS A 67 18.58 -16.72 1.77
C LYS A 67 18.04 -15.99 0.54
N VAL A 68 18.68 -16.21 -0.60
CA VAL A 68 18.17 -15.79 -1.89
C VAL A 68 17.38 -16.93 -2.54
N TYR A 69 16.26 -16.58 -3.12
CA TYR A 69 15.43 -17.46 -3.93
C TYR A 69 15.28 -16.83 -5.33
N GLU A 70 15.84 -17.51 -6.32
CA GLU A 70 15.70 -17.11 -7.72
C GLU A 70 14.41 -17.70 -8.31
N VAL A 71 13.56 -16.82 -8.85
CA VAL A 71 12.41 -17.24 -9.66
C VAL A 71 12.88 -17.40 -11.09
N THR A 72 12.94 -18.64 -11.55
CA THR A 72 13.52 -19.01 -12.85
C THR A 72 12.49 -19.44 -13.88
N ASN A 73 11.22 -19.55 -13.49
CA ASN A 73 10.12 -19.90 -14.40
C ASN A 73 8.80 -19.25 -13.94
N LEU A 74 7.81 -19.27 -14.83
CA LEU A 74 6.48 -18.67 -14.62
C LEU A 74 5.43 -19.71 -14.17
N ASN A 75 5.83 -20.89 -13.76
CA ASN A 75 4.91 -21.90 -13.28
C ASN A 75 4.27 -21.47 -11.96
N ASP A 76 3.02 -21.88 -11.75
CA ASP A 76 2.32 -21.63 -10.48
C ASP A 76 3.07 -22.22 -9.28
N ALA A 77 3.63 -23.43 -9.42
CA ALA A 77 4.28 -24.13 -8.34
C ALA A 77 5.48 -24.97 -8.83
N GLY A 78 6.25 -25.52 -7.90
CA GLY A 78 7.43 -26.35 -8.15
C GLY A 78 8.74 -25.57 -8.02
N SER A 79 9.86 -26.26 -8.29
CA SER A 79 11.20 -25.66 -8.16
C SER A 79 11.35 -24.44 -9.07
N GLY A 80 11.93 -23.37 -8.54
CA GLY A 80 12.15 -22.11 -9.27
C GLY A 80 10.87 -21.28 -9.52
N SER A 81 9.71 -21.65 -8.97
CA SER A 81 8.50 -20.82 -9.03
C SER A 81 8.48 -19.76 -7.92
N LEU A 82 7.73 -18.69 -8.14
CA LEU A 82 7.48 -17.69 -7.12
C LEU A 82 6.83 -18.29 -5.86
N ARG A 83 5.88 -19.20 -6.02
CA ARG A 83 5.22 -19.89 -4.90
C ARG A 83 6.21 -20.63 -4.02
N ALA A 84 7.17 -21.35 -4.60
CA ALA A 84 8.20 -22.05 -3.81
C ALA A 84 9.03 -21.09 -2.95
N ALA A 85 9.35 -19.90 -3.47
CA ALA A 85 10.07 -18.86 -2.73
C ALA A 85 9.21 -18.22 -1.62
N VAL A 86 7.93 -17.94 -1.91
CA VAL A 86 6.98 -17.31 -0.98
C VAL A 86 6.63 -18.26 0.18
N GLU A 87 6.42 -19.54 -0.10
CA GLU A 87 6.06 -20.55 0.90
C GLU A 87 7.26 -21.04 1.74
N ALA A 88 8.49 -20.71 1.35
CA ALA A 88 9.67 -21.00 2.14
C ALA A 88 9.67 -20.25 3.47
N SER A 89 10.33 -20.83 4.48
CA SER A 89 10.46 -20.23 5.81
C SER A 89 11.83 -19.58 6.03
N GLY A 90 11.91 -18.71 7.04
CA GLY A 90 13.09 -17.93 7.39
C GLY A 90 13.25 -16.66 6.56
N ALA A 91 14.24 -15.85 6.94
CA ALA A 91 14.53 -14.60 6.23
C ALA A 91 14.98 -14.92 4.79
N ARG A 92 14.38 -14.21 3.81
CA ARG A 92 14.63 -14.50 2.39
C ARG A 92 14.34 -13.33 1.47
N THR A 93 15.17 -13.19 0.46
CA THR A 93 14.98 -12.25 -0.64
C THR A 93 14.67 -13.01 -1.92
N VAL A 94 13.59 -12.63 -2.59
CA VAL A 94 13.15 -13.22 -3.85
C VAL A 94 13.59 -12.31 -4.99
N VAL A 95 14.40 -12.82 -5.88
CA VAL A 95 14.86 -12.17 -7.11
C VAL A 95 14.34 -12.93 -8.33
N PHE A 96 14.24 -12.24 -9.47
CA PHE A 96 13.66 -12.82 -10.68
C PHE A 96 14.72 -12.97 -11.77
N ARG A 97 14.76 -14.15 -12.37
CA ARG A 97 15.60 -14.49 -13.54
C ARG A 97 14.78 -14.63 -14.82
N VAL A 98 13.49 -14.29 -14.73
CA VAL A 98 12.52 -14.36 -15.82
C VAL A 98 11.53 -13.20 -15.69
N SER A 99 11.00 -12.71 -16.82
CA SER A 99 9.84 -11.84 -16.88
C SER A 99 8.63 -12.54 -17.48
N GLY A 100 7.44 -12.11 -17.13
CA GLY A 100 6.20 -12.63 -17.67
C GLY A 100 5.05 -12.66 -16.67
N THR A 101 3.93 -13.21 -17.10
CA THR A 101 2.73 -13.38 -16.26
C THR A 101 2.71 -14.77 -15.64
N ILE A 102 2.62 -14.82 -14.31
CA ILE A 102 2.45 -16.03 -13.52
C ILE A 102 0.96 -16.23 -13.29
N TYR A 103 0.35 -17.18 -14.00
CA TYR A 103 -1.05 -17.53 -13.83
C TYR A 103 -1.20 -18.53 -12.68
N LEU A 104 -1.58 -18.01 -11.52
CA LEU A 104 -1.80 -18.80 -10.32
C LEU A 104 -2.99 -19.76 -10.50
N LYS A 105 -2.98 -20.85 -9.75
CA LYS A 105 -4.07 -21.85 -9.64
C LYS A 105 -4.75 -21.84 -8.28
N SER A 106 -4.26 -21.06 -7.35
CA SER A 106 -4.79 -20.79 -6.02
C SER A 106 -4.13 -19.55 -5.44
N SER A 107 -4.72 -18.94 -4.42
CA SER A 107 -4.14 -17.80 -3.70
C SER A 107 -2.68 -18.03 -3.34
N LEU A 108 -1.87 -16.99 -3.49
CA LEU A 108 -0.46 -17.00 -3.11
C LEU A 108 -0.31 -16.24 -1.78
N THR A 109 -0.23 -16.97 -0.68
CA THR A 109 -0.20 -16.36 0.65
C THR A 109 1.20 -16.38 1.25
N ILE A 110 1.72 -15.22 1.63
CA ILE A 110 2.95 -15.07 2.42
C ILE A 110 2.62 -15.44 3.87
N ARG A 111 2.99 -16.66 4.31
CA ARG A 111 2.69 -17.18 5.66
C ARG A 111 3.88 -17.10 6.61
N HIS A 112 5.06 -16.79 6.11
CA HIS A 112 6.30 -16.75 6.89
C HIS A 112 6.93 -15.37 6.79
N SER A 113 7.18 -14.76 7.94
CA SER A 113 7.77 -13.43 8.08
C SER A 113 9.17 -13.32 7.45
N ASN A 114 9.64 -12.08 7.35
CA ASN A 114 10.98 -11.71 6.89
C ASN A 114 11.21 -12.08 5.40
N ILE A 115 10.40 -11.49 4.53
CA ILE A 115 10.56 -11.66 3.07
C ILE A 115 10.66 -10.31 2.37
N THR A 116 11.56 -10.24 1.39
CA THR A 116 11.61 -9.18 0.38
C THR A 116 11.31 -9.78 -1.00
N ILE A 117 10.33 -9.25 -1.72
CA ILE A 117 10.06 -9.58 -3.12
C ILE A 117 10.53 -8.40 -3.97
N ALA A 118 11.62 -8.60 -4.71
CA ALA A 118 12.30 -7.56 -5.48
C ALA A 118 11.98 -7.70 -6.98
N GLY A 119 10.80 -7.25 -7.42
CA GLY A 119 10.33 -7.37 -8.80
C GLY A 119 11.19 -6.63 -9.82
N GLN A 120 11.89 -5.56 -9.42
CA GLN A 120 12.81 -4.82 -10.29
C GLN A 120 14.00 -5.62 -10.80
N THR A 121 14.29 -6.79 -10.20
CA THR A 121 15.36 -7.67 -10.65
C THR A 121 15.00 -8.50 -11.90
N ALA A 122 13.72 -8.51 -12.29
CA ALA A 122 13.25 -9.29 -13.42
C ALA A 122 13.85 -8.78 -14.76
N PRO A 123 14.39 -9.66 -15.62
CA PRO A 123 15.01 -9.28 -16.88
C PRO A 123 13.94 -9.04 -17.96
N GLY A 124 13.84 -7.83 -18.51
CA GLY A 124 12.88 -7.50 -19.58
C GLY A 124 11.72 -6.65 -19.07
N ASP A 125 10.46 -7.12 -19.24
CA ASP A 125 9.27 -6.30 -18.98
C ASP A 125 8.69 -6.46 -17.55
N GLY A 126 9.32 -7.28 -16.68
CA GLY A 126 8.91 -7.45 -15.29
C GLY A 126 7.90 -8.58 -15.05
N ILE A 127 7.32 -8.63 -13.86
CA ILE A 127 6.45 -9.72 -13.38
C ILE A 127 5.01 -9.23 -13.18
N CYS A 128 4.06 -10.07 -13.62
CA CYS A 128 2.64 -9.94 -13.27
C CYS A 128 2.16 -11.25 -12.61
N ILE A 129 1.44 -11.12 -11.50
CA ILE A 129 0.72 -12.22 -10.83
C ILE A 129 -0.75 -12.11 -11.24
N ALA A 130 -1.34 -13.20 -11.72
CA ALA A 130 -2.69 -13.23 -12.28
C ALA A 130 -3.54 -14.39 -11.74
N ASN A 131 -4.86 -14.29 -11.92
CA ASN A 131 -5.91 -15.26 -11.61
C ASN A 131 -6.28 -15.40 -10.14
N TYR A 132 -5.36 -15.27 -9.21
CA TYR A 132 -5.60 -15.39 -7.77
C TYR A 132 -4.81 -14.32 -7.01
N PRO A 133 -5.24 -13.96 -5.78
CA PRO A 133 -4.61 -12.89 -5.02
C PRO A 133 -3.18 -13.21 -4.57
N LEU A 134 -2.42 -12.13 -4.34
CA LEU A 134 -1.25 -12.14 -3.48
C LEU A 134 -1.66 -11.67 -2.09
N GLU A 135 -1.66 -12.56 -1.13
CA GLU A 135 -2.05 -12.27 0.26
C GLU A 135 -0.82 -12.16 1.16
N ILE A 136 -0.80 -11.10 1.98
CA ILE A 136 0.24 -10.88 2.98
C ILE A 136 -0.35 -11.28 4.35
N GLY A 137 0.00 -12.47 4.81
CA GLY A 137 -0.44 -13.04 6.09
C GLY A 137 0.68 -13.15 7.12
N ALA A 138 1.78 -12.41 6.96
CA ALA A 138 2.93 -12.43 7.86
C ALA A 138 3.55 -11.03 8.01
N ASP A 139 4.34 -10.85 9.06
CA ASP A 139 5.03 -9.61 9.38
C ASP A 139 6.37 -9.48 8.64
N GLN A 140 6.94 -8.26 8.65
CA GLN A 140 8.25 -7.97 8.07
C GLN A 140 8.31 -8.31 6.58
N VAL A 141 7.40 -7.72 5.80
CA VAL A 141 7.26 -7.97 4.36
C VAL A 141 7.55 -6.72 3.55
N ILE A 142 8.45 -6.84 2.59
CA ILE A 142 8.77 -5.82 1.59
C ILE A 142 8.36 -6.36 0.23
N ILE A 143 7.49 -5.64 -0.50
CA ILE A 143 7.11 -5.98 -1.87
C ILE A 143 7.36 -4.77 -2.76
N ARG A 144 8.16 -4.95 -3.81
CA ARG A 144 8.54 -3.86 -4.71
C ARG A 144 8.44 -4.27 -6.17
N TYR A 145 7.95 -3.35 -7.00
CA TYR A 145 7.96 -3.42 -8.47
C TYR A 145 7.39 -4.71 -9.05
N ILE A 146 6.20 -5.10 -8.61
CA ILE A 146 5.44 -6.20 -9.22
C ILE A 146 4.06 -5.70 -9.66
N ARG A 147 3.43 -6.47 -10.53
CA ARG A 147 2.01 -6.30 -10.88
C ARG A 147 1.19 -7.41 -10.26
N THR A 148 0.02 -7.06 -9.71
CA THR A 148 -1.00 -8.00 -9.26
C THR A 148 -2.28 -7.69 -9.99
N ARG A 149 -2.65 -8.52 -10.96
CA ARG A 149 -3.87 -8.36 -11.77
C ARG A 149 -4.69 -9.63 -11.68
N LEU A 150 -5.72 -9.62 -10.81
CA LEU A 150 -6.54 -10.80 -10.57
C LEU A 150 -7.17 -11.27 -11.88
N GLY A 151 -8.01 -10.44 -12.48
CA GLY A 151 -8.83 -10.78 -13.62
C GLY A 151 -10.00 -11.71 -13.27
N ASP A 152 -10.88 -11.94 -14.22
CA ASP A 152 -12.07 -12.78 -14.06
C ASP A 152 -11.93 -14.20 -14.66
N LEU A 153 -10.75 -14.53 -15.26
CA LEU A 153 -10.55 -15.79 -15.99
C LEU A 153 -10.67 -17.04 -15.12
N ALA A 154 -10.21 -16.94 -13.86
CA ALA A 154 -10.26 -18.07 -12.93
C ALA A 154 -11.61 -18.16 -12.19
N GLY A 155 -12.44 -17.12 -12.26
CA GLY A 155 -13.69 -17.03 -11.52
C GLY A 155 -13.50 -16.83 -10.01
N ASP A 156 -12.30 -16.42 -9.59
CA ASP A 156 -12.00 -16.11 -8.19
C ASP A 156 -12.61 -14.75 -7.80
N VAL A 157 -13.17 -14.68 -6.60
CA VAL A 157 -13.86 -13.48 -6.08
C VAL A 157 -13.04 -12.94 -4.93
N ASN A 158 -12.00 -12.20 -5.26
CA ASN A 158 -11.03 -11.71 -4.29
C ASN A 158 -10.44 -10.36 -4.67
N ASP A 159 -9.65 -9.83 -3.74
CA ASP A 159 -8.74 -8.72 -3.95
C ASP A 159 -7.58 -9.13 -4.87
N ALA A 160 -6.94 -8.16 -5.53
CA ALA A 160 -5.73 -8.46 -6.28
C ALA A 160 -4.50 -8.61 -5.35
N ILE A 161 -4.45 -7.79 -4.29
CA ILE A 161 -3.45 -7.88 -3.23
C ILE A 161 -4.05 -7.42 -1.91
N GLY A 162 -3.78 -8.16 -0.83
CA GLY A 162 -4.32 -7.85 0.49
C GLY A 162 -3.36 -8.10 1.65
N SER A 163 -3.58 -7.37 2.75
CA SER A 163 -2.95 -7.60 4.05
C SER A 163 -3.90 -7.24 5.17
N ARG A 164 -4.00 -8.12 6.16
CA ARG A 164 -4.82 -7.90 7.35
C ARG A 164 -4.17 -8.51 8.59
N PHE A 165 -4.21 -7.79 9.71
CA PHE A 165 -3.63 -8.19 11.00
C PHE A 165 -2.12 -8.47 10.98
N THR A 166 -1.37 -7.80 10.10
CA THR A 166 0.08 -7.91 9.99
C THR A 166 0.79 -6.66 10.48
N LYS A 167 2.12 -6.74 10.68
CA LYS A 167 2.94 -5.63 11.16
C LYS A 167 4.20 -5.47 10.31
N ASN A 168 4.66 -4.22 10.21
CA ASN A 168 5.88 -3.90 9.49
C ASN A 168 5.83 -4.42 8.05
N VAL A 169 4.94 -3.84 7.26
CA VAL A 169 4.80 -4.13 5.83
C VAL A 169 5.01 -2.86 5.03
N ILE A 170 5.78 -2.95 3.96
CA ILE A 170 5.89 -1.88 2.97
C ILE A 170 5.64 -2.43 1.57
N ILE A 171 4.68 -1.81 0.88
CA ILE A 171 4.31 -2.09 -0.51
C ILE A 171 4.71 -0.87 -1.32
N ASP A 172 5.64 -1.05 -2.26
CA ASP A 172 6.30 0.03 -2.98
C ASP A 172 6.29 -0.22 -4.49
N HIS A 173 5.80 0.75 -5.27
CA HIS A 173 5.74 0.67 -6.74
C HIS A 173 5.03 -0.59 -7.26
N VAL A 174 3.93 -0.97 -6.64
CA VAL A 174 3.09 -2.08 -7.11
C VAL A 174 1.96 -1.54 -7.98
N SER A 175 1.68 -2.21 -9.10
CA SER A 175 0.47 -1.96 -9.90
C SER A 175 -0.54 -3.06 -9.62
N ALA A 176 -1.65 -2.71 -8.97
CA ALA A 176 -2.77 -3.60 -8.69
C ALA A 176 -3.98 -3.23 -9.54
N SER A 177 -4.61 -4.22 -10.21
CA SER A 177 -5.75 -3.99 -11.09
C SER A 177 -6.64 -5.23 -11.22
N TRP A 178 -7.86 -5.02 -11.78
CA TRP A 178 -8.76 -6.05 -12.26
C TRP A 178 -9.22 -7.03 -11.18
N SER A 179 -9.37 -6.54 -9.96
CA SER A 179 -9.99 -7.30 -8.88
C SER A 179 -11.48 -7.53 -9.12
N VAL A 180 -12.02 -8.59 -8.54
CA VAL A 180 -13.45 -8.86 -8.52
C VAL A 180 -14.09 -8.33 -7.24
N ASP A 181 -13.32 -8.25 -6.14
CA ASP A 181 -13.68 -7.53 -4.91
C ASP A 181 -12.89 -6.20 -4.85
N GLU A 182 -12.04 -5.94 -3.87
CA GLU A 182 -11.17 -4.74 -3.86
C GLU A 182 -9.86 -4.96 -4.61
N THR A 183 -9.34 -3.88 -5.20
CA THR A 183 -8.05 -3.98 -5.89
C THR A 183 -6.88 -4.11 -4.90
N MET A 184 -6.90 -3.34 -3.80
CA MET A 184 -5.85 -3.44 -2.77
C MET A 184 -6.44 -3.21 -1.37
N SER A 185 -6.51 -4.25 -0.55
CA SER A 185 -6.97 -4.15 0.85
C SER A 185 -5.82 -4.30 1.82
N VAL A 186 -5.42 -3.20 2.46
CA VAL A 186 -4.38 -3.17 3.51
C VAL A 186 -4.93 -2.45 4.72
N TYR A 187 -5.50 -3.20 5.65
CA TYR A 187 -6.23 -2.64 6.78
C TYR A 187 -6.15 -3.49 8.05
N HIS A 188 -6.44 -2.89 9.20
CA HIS A 188 -6.31 -3.49 10.54
C HIS A 188 -4.93 -4.10 10.80
N CYS A 189 -3.92 -3.50 10.21
CA CYS A 189 -2.50 -3.82 10.42
C CYS A 189 -1.86 -2.78 11.36
N ASP A 190 -0.54 -2.86 11.55
CA ASP A 190 0.25 -1.91 12.33
C ASP A 190 1.60 -1.63 11.65
N SER A 191 2.04 -0.38 11.67
CA SER A 191 3.34 0.03 11.12
C SER A 191 3.47 -0.27 9.62
N ILE A 192 2.55 0.29 8.82
CA ILE A 192 2.39 0.01 7.40
C ILE A 192 2.76 1.21 6.55
N THR A 193 3.34 0.97 5.37
CA THR A 193 3.40 1.94 4.27
C THR A 193 2.96 1.30 2.96
N VAL A 194 2.07 2.01 2.23
CA VAL A 194 1.80 1.79 0.81
C VAL A 194 2.20 3.05 0.07
N GLN A 195 3.21 2.96 -0.77
CA GLN A 195 3.76 4.11 -1.46
C GLN A 195 3.98 3.86 -2.94
N TRP A 196 3.77 4.91 -3.75
CA TRP A 196 4.05 4.91 -5.19
C TRP A 196 3.38 3.78 -5.96
N CYS A 197 2.20 3.33 -5.52
CA CYS A 197 1.44 2.26 -6.16
C CYS A 197 0.40 2.81 -7.14
N ILE A 198 -0.01 2.00 -8.11
CA ILE A 198 -1.22 2.22 -8.94
C ILE A 198 -2.28 1.21 -8.51
N ILE A 199 -3.48 1.70 -8.21
CA ILE A 199 -4.67 0.92 -7.85
C ILE A 199 -5.77 1.30 -8.83
N SER A 200 -6.05 0.44 -9.81
CA SER A 200 -6.90 0.87 -10.92
C SER A 200 -7.79 -0.23 -11.48
N GLU A 201 -8.85 0.19 -12.17
CA GLU A 201 -9.70 -0.67 -12.99
C GLU A 201 -10.20 -1.92 -12.26
N SER A 202 -10.71 -1.77 -11.05
CA SER A 202 -11.47 -2.84 -10.40
C SER A 202 -12.68 -3.22 -11.27
N LEU A 203 -12.93 -4.51 -11.46
CA LEU A 203 -13.98 -5.01 -12.35
C LEU A 203 -15.36 -4.77 -11.77
N PHE A 204 -16.23 -4.10 -12.53
CA PHE A 204 -17.51 -3.64 -11.99
C PHE A 204 -18.58 -4.72 -12.01
N ASN A 205 -18.81 -5.39 -13.12
CA ASN A 205 -19.83 -6.41 -13.28
C ASN A 205 -19.19 -7.77 -13.59
N ALA A 206 -18.26 -8.16 -12.72
CA ALA A 206 -17.59 -9.46 -12.78
C ALA A 206 -18.35 -10.54 -11.98
N ASN A 207 -17.68 -11.58 -11.58
CA ASN A 207 -18.31 -12.77 -10.96
C ASN A 207 -18.69 -12.62 -9.48
N HIS A 208 -18.69 -11.40 -8.90
CA HIS A 208 -19.01 -11.23 -7.48
C HIS A 208 -20.46 -11.59 -7.20
N PRO A 209 -20.74 -12.58 -6.34
CA PRO A 209 -22.10 -12.98 -6.04
C PRO A 209 -22.82 -11.91 -5.20
N ASN A 210 -24.14 -11.80 -5.39
CA ASN A 210 -24.98 -10.95 -4.56
C ASN A 210 -25.27 -11.65 -3.23
N ASP A 211 -25.06 -10.94 -2.12
CA ASP A 211 -25.28 -11.49 -0.76
C ASP A 211 -26.72 -11.98 -0.51
N ALA A 212 -27.70 -11.31 -1.12
CA ALA A 212 -29.12 -11.66 -0.97
C ALA A 212 -29.55 -12.80 -1.92
N ASP A 213 -28.95 -12.92 -3.08
CA ASP A 213 -29.18 -13.96 -4.07
C ASP A 213 -27.88 -14.31 -4.80
N PRO A 214 -27.13 -15.31 -4.35
CA PRO A 214 -25.85 -15.69 -4.95
C PRO A 214 -25.92 -16.15 -6.41
N SER A 215 -27.10 -16.34 -6.97
CA SER A 215 -27.28 -16.59 -8.42
C SER A 215 -27.22 -15.34 -9.27
N GLN A 216 -27.22 -14.17 -8.64
CA GLN A 216 -27.10 -12.86 -9.27
C GLN A 216 -25.70 -12.29 -9.03
N ILE A 217 -25.25 -11.43 -9.94
CA ILE A 217 -24.01 -10.65 -9.77
C ILE A 217 -24.32 -9.39 -8.98
N ALA A 218 -23.51 -9.11 -7.96
CA ALA A 218 -23.47 -7.81 -7.30
C ALA A 218 -22.38 -6.94 -7.94
N PRO A 219 -22.74 -5.86 -8.64
CA PRO A 219 -21.74 -4.95 -9.19
C PRO A 219 -20.83 -4.39 -8.10
N HIS A 220 -19.51 -4.49 -8.31
CA HIS A 220 -18.48 -4.02 -7.38
C HIS A 220 -17.65 -2.88 -7.97
N GLY A 221 -16.51 -3.16 -8.55
CA GLY A 221 -15.60 -2.15 -9.09
C GLY A 221 -14.96 -1.30 -7.97
N PHE A 222 -14.43 -1.95 -6.93
CA PHE A 222 -13.95 -1.28 -5.72
C PHE A 222 -12.43 -1.17 -5.68
N GLY A 223 -11.92 0.05 -5.40
CA GLY A 223 -10.51 0.35 -5.37
C GLY A 223 -9.78 -0.27 -4.18
N ALA A 224 -9.98 0.25 -2.97
CA ALA A 224 -9.18 -0.15 -1.83
C ALA A 224 -9.93 -0.08 -0.50
N ILE A 225 -9.63 -1.00 0.43
CA ILE A 225 -9.87 -0.79 1.86
C ILE A 225 -8.51 -0.54 2.52
N TRP A 226 -8.34 0.69 3.03
CA TRP A 226 -7.15 1.12 3.74
C TRP A 226 -7.50 1.59 5.14
N GLY A 227 -6.50 1.62 6.01
CA GLY A 227 -6.67 2.06 7.39
C GLY A 227 -6.12 1.04 8.37
N SER A 228 -4.97 1.38 8.93
CA SER A 228 -4.22 0.57 9.88
C SER A 228 -3.64 1.48 10.94
N ASN A 229 -3.33 0.94 12.12
CA ASN A 229 -2.72 1.73 13.16
C ASN A 229 -1.26 2.07 12.80
N TYR A 230 -0.89 3.33 12.96
CA TYR A 230 0.41 3.82 12.51
C TYR A 230 0.69 3.45 11.05
N SER A 231 -0.16 3.93 10.15
CA SER A 231 -0.05 3.63 8.72
C SER A 231 0.10 4.90 7.88
N THR A 232 0.83 4.78 6.77
CA THR A 232 1.01 5.83 5.78
C THR A 232 0.69 5.30 4.39
N TYR A 233 -0.22 5.98 3.71
CA TYR A 233 -0.59 5.72 2.32
C TYR A 233 -0.27 6.99 1.53
N HIS A 234 0.80 6.98 0.73
CA HIS A 234 1.26 8.22 0.09
C HIS A 234 1.77 8.01 -1.33
N HIS A 235 1.63 9.06 -2.14
CA HIS A 235 2.07 9.09 -3.52
C HIS A 235 1.52 7.94 -4.38
N ASN A 236 0.30 7.50 -4.11
CA ASN A 236 -0.36 6.46 -4.88
C ASN A 236 -1.31 7.08 -5.92
N LEU A 237 -1.49 6.40 -7.04
CA LEU A 237 -2.55 6.67 -8.00
C LEU A 237 -3.70 5.70 -7.79
N ILE A 238 -4.90 6.22 -7.52
CA ILE A 238 -6.14 5.45 -7.44
C ILE A 238 -7.04 5.93 -8.57
N ALA A 239 -7.32 5.08 -9.57
CA ALA A 239 -7.96 5.50 -10.80
C ALA A 239 -8.99 4.49 -11.32
N ASP A 240 -10.05 4.99 -11.95
CA ASP A 240 -11.03 4.20 -12.69
C ASP A 240 -11.72 3.10 -11.85
N ASN A 241 -11.99 3.39 -10.58
CA ASN A 241 -12.76 2.52 -9.70
C ASN A 241 -14.11 3.16 -9.36
N SER A 242 -15.15 2.35 -9.31
CA SER A 242 -16.50 2.85 -9.08
C SER A 242 -16.67 3.46 -7.69
N SER A 243 -16.00 2.89 -6.68
CA SER A 243 -16.06 3.27 -5.29
C SER A 243 -14.79 2.83 -4.53
N ARG A 244 -14.72 3.14 -3.23
CA ARG A 244 -13.61 2.78 -2.34
C ARG A 244 -12.26 3.36 -2.81
N ASN A 245 -12.16 4.71 -2.93
CA ASN A 245 -10.98 5.41 -3.42
C ASN A 245 -10.27 6.27 -2.34
N PRO A 246 -9.87 5.69 -1.19
CA PRO A 246 -10.20 4.40 -0.63
C PRO A 246 -11.46 4.42 0.27
N ARG A 247 -11.98 3.23 0.69
CA ARG A 247 -12.73 3.09 1.92
C ARG A 247 -11.74 3.03 3.09
N PHE A 248 -11.90 3.90 4.07
CA PHE A 248 -11.15 3.79 5.32
C PHE A 248 -11.85 2.79 6.24
N ALA A 249 -11.10 1.79 6.71
CA ALA A 249 -11.60 0.76 7.59
C ALA A 249 -12.06 1.35 8.93
N SER A 250 -13.05 0.73 9.53
CA SER A 250 -13.50 1.07 10.89
C SER A 250 -12.46 0.68 11.93
N GLY A 251 -12.31 1.48 12.99
CA GLY A 251 -11.35 1.19 14.06
C GLY A 251 -9.91 1.09 13.58
N SER A 252 -9.52 1.90 12.61
CA SER A 252 -8.22 1.80 11.95
C SER A 252 -7.05 2.43 12.74
N GLY A 253 -7.30 3.03 13.92
CA GLY A 253 -6.25 3.73 14.65
C GLY A 253 -5.76 4.98 13.93
N TYR A 254 -4.45 5.22 13.93
CA TYR A 254 -3.79 6.37 13.29
C TYR A 254 -3.45 6.10 11.84
N THR A 255 -4.20 6.72 10.92
CA THR A 255 -4.04 6.56 9.47
C THR A 255 -3.62 7.89 8.82
N ASP A 256 -2.54 7.88 8.04
CA ASP A 256 -2.01 9.03 7.33
C ASP A 256 -2.15 8.83 5.80
N PHE A 257 -3.00 9.63 5.17
CA PHE A 257 -3.29 9.58 3.73
C PHE A 257 -2.91 10.92 3.09
N ARG A 258 -1.79 10.95 2.37
CA ARG A 258 -1.27 12.20 1.81
C ARG A 258 -0.58 12.06 0.47
N ASN A 259 -0.60 13.14 -0.31
CA ASN A 259 0.04 13.22 -1.62
C ASN A 259 -0.40 12.13 -2.62
N ASN A 260 -1.61 11.56 -2.46
CA ASN A 260 -2.17 10.62 -3.42
C ASN A 260 -2.93 11.35 -4.52
N VAL A 261 -3.05 10.71 -5.66
CA VAL A 261 -3.90 11.14 -6.78
C VAL A 261 -5.11 10.24 -6.86
N VAL A 262 -6.32 10.82 -6.83
CA VAL A 262 -7.59 10.10 -6.99
C VAL A 262 -8.26 10.60 -8.26
N TYR A 263 -8.44 9.71 -9.21
CA TYR A 263 -8.99 10.03 -10.53
C TYR A 263 -10.22 9.19 -10.85
N ASN A 264 -11.19 9.79 -11.52
CA ASN A 264 -12.32 9.14 -12.19
C ASN A 264 -13.07 8.13 -11.29
N TRP A 265 -13.34 8.51 -10.02
CA TRP A 265 -14.22 7.71 -9.17
C TRP A 265 -15.67 7.76 -9.68
N GLY A 266 -16.40 6.66 -9.55
CA GLY A 266 -17.80 6.59 -9.97
C GLY A 266 -18.72 7.33 -8.99
N TYR A 267 -19.25 6.62 -7.98
CA TYR A 267 -20.20 7.20 -7.01
C TYR A 267 -19.60 7.49 -5.64
N ASN A 268 -18.39 7.03 -5.35
CA ASN A 268 -17.67 7.42 -4.14
C ASN A 268 -16.17 7.63 -4.40
N SER A 269 -15.69 8.77 -3.97
CA SER A 269 -14.26 9.00 -3.73
C SER A 269 -13.82 8.25 -2.46
N SER A 270 -13.33 8.94 -1.44
CA SER A 270 -13.00 8.33 -0.16
C SER A 270 -14.20 8.35 0.79
N TYR A 271 -14.34 7.33 1.67
CA TYR A 271 -15.38 7.28 2.68
C TYR A 271 -15.07 6.30 3.81
N GLY A 272 -15.94 6.19 4.80
CA GLY A 272 -15.81 5.25 5.92
C GLY A 272 -15.20 5.88 7.16
N GLY A 273 -14.25 5.19 7.78
CA GLY A 273 -13.53 5.66 8.96
C GLY A 273 -14.40 5.73 10.22
N GLU A 274 -15.28 4.77 10.41
CA GLU A 274 -16.05 4.59 11.63
C GLU A 274 -15.10 4.38 12.82
N LYS A 275 -15.49 4.86 14.00
CA LYS A 275 -14.63 4.89 15.18
C LYS A 275 -14.23 3.51 15.68
N GLN A 276 -15.15 2.57 15.65
CA GLN A 276 -14.95 1.24 16.21
C GLN A 276 -15.01 0.17 15.14
N GLN A 277 -14.17 -0.85 15.31
CA GLN A 277 -14.24 -2.08 14.55
C GLN A 277 -15.46 -2.89 15.00
N VAL A 278 -16.19 -3.50 14.06
CA VAL A 278 -17.30 -4.41 14.34
C VAL A 278 -16.95 -5.78 13.80
N GLY A 279 -17.13 -6.81 14.65
CA GLY A 279 -16.98 -8.21 14.27
C GLY A 279 -15.58 -8.80 14.42
N ASP A 280 -14.55 -7.99 14.63
CA ASP A 280 -13.20 -8.46 14.90
C ASP A 280 -12.86 -8.30 16.38
N SER A 281 -12.17 -9.26 16.94
CA SER A 281 -11.80 -9.31 18.36
C SER A 281 -10.54 -8.53 18.72
N ASP A 282 -10.02 -7.70 17.83
CA ASP A 282 -8.83 -6.91 18.12
C ASP A 282 -9.16 -5.70 19.00
N PRO A 283 -8.79 -5.70 20.29
CA PRO A 283 -9.12 -4.61 21.23
C PRO A 283 -8.32 -3.33 20.96
N ASN A 284 -7.29 -3.35 20.11
CA ASN A 284 -6.37 -2.23 19.93
C ASN A 284 -6.92 -1.13 19.01
N HIS A 285 -8.00 -1.37 18.29
CA HIS A 285 -8.55 -0.46 17.29
C HIS A 285 -9.94 0.06 17.69
N SER A 286 -10.05 0.65 18.88
CA SER A 286 -11.30 1.28 19.37
C SER A 286 -11.47 2.73 18.92
N PHE A 287 -10.58 3.24 18.08
CA PHE A 287 -10.61 4.61 17.56
C PHE A 287 -10.14 4.66 16.10
N THR A 288 -10.49 5.75 15.44
CA THR A 288 -10.02 6.10 14.08
C THR A 288 -9.68 7.57 14.06
N GLU A 289 -8.42 7.90 13.74
CA GLU A 289 -7.95 9.26 13.50
C GLU A 289 -7.18 9.31 12.17
N ILE A 290 -7.67 10.12 11.22
CA ILE A 290 -7.16 10.15 9.86
C ILE A 290 -6.65 11.54 9.52
N ASN A 291 -5.39 11.62 9.11
CA ASN A 291 -4.86 12.78 8.39
C ASN A 291 -5.09 12.57 6.88
N MET A 292 -5.65 13.56 6.22
CA MET A 292 -5.95 13.55 4.79
C MET A 292 -5.44 14.85 4.18
N VAL A 293 -4.18 14.82 3.71
CA VAL A 293 -3.40 16.04 3.46
C VAL A 293 -2.79 16.06 2.06
N ALA A 294 -2.96 17.18 1.36
CA ALA A 294 -2.33 17.48 0.08
C ALA A 294 -2.50 16.36 -0.98
N ASN A 295 -3.68 15.75 -1.04
CA ASN A 295 -4.05 14.82 -2.10
C ASN A 295 -4.66 15.58 -3.28
N TYR A 296 -4.56 15.01 -4.47
CA TYR A 296 -5.07 15.60 -5.71
C TYR A 296 -6.28 14.80 -6.21
N TYR A 297 -7.47 15.42 -6.20
CA TYR A 297 -8.72 14.83 -6.65
C TYR A 297 -9.10 15.38 -8.01
N LYS A 298 -9.17 14.54 -9.03
CA LYS A 298 -9.53 14.88 -10.40
C LYS A 298 -10.75 14.09 -10.84
N PRO A 299 -11.95 14.70 -10.89
CA PRO A 299 -13.13 14.05 -11.46
C PRO A 299 -12.87 13.64 -12.91
N GLY A 300 -13.40 12.50 -13.31
CA GLY A 300 -13.29 11.98 -14.67
C GLY A 300 -14.65 11.62 -15.28
N PRO A 301 -14.66 10.93 -16.42
CA PRO A 301 -15.88 10.60 -17.15
C PRO A 301 -16.91 9.76 -16.37
N ALA A 302 -16.46 8.87 -15.45
CA ALA A 302 -17.35 8.08 -14.59
C ALA A 302 -17.86 8.85 -13.38
N THR A 303 -17.25 9.97 -13.04
CA THR A 303 -17.58 10.67 -11.79
C THR A 303 -19.00 11.23 -11.83
N ARG A 304 -19.85 10.77 -10.90
CA ARG A 304 -21.24 11.23 -10.82
C ARG A 304 -21.32 12.73 -10.53
N PRO A 305 -22.29 13.43 -11.13
CA PRO A 305 -22.46 14.88 -10.96
C PRO A 305 -22.98 15.24 -9.55
N GLY A 306 -23.07 16.54 -9.31
CA GLY A 306 -23.53 17.10 -8.04
C GLY A 306 -22.48 16.94 -6.94
N ASN A 307 -22.93 16.70 -5.72
CA ASN A 307 -22.04 16.65 -4.55
C ASN A 307 -20.92 15.62 -4.64
N ILE A 308 -21.13 14.55 -5.39
CA ILE A 308 -20.14 13.48 -5.58
C ILE A 308 -18.94 13.98 -6.39
N SER A 309 -19.15 14.87 -7.36
CA SER A 309 -18.07 15.35 -8.24
C SER A 309 -17.02 16.22 -7.53
N TYR A 310 -17.31 16.76 -6.36
CA TYR A 310 -16.36 17.52 -5.56
C TYR A 310 -16.18 16.98 -4.12
N ARG A 311 -16.59 15.73 -3.90
CA ARG A 311 -16.39 15.05 -2.62
C ARG A 311 -14.94 14.61 -2.47
N ILE A 312 -14.26 15.11 -1.43
CA ILE A 312 -12.98 14.59 -0.97
C ILE A 312 -13.23 13.32 -0.15
N VAL A 313 -14.10 13.43 0.86
CA VAL A 313 -14.40 12.29 1.74
C VAL A 313 -15.82 12.34 2.29
N ASN A 314 -16.41 11.16 2.48
CA ASN A 314 -17.68 10.96 3.17
C ASN A 314 -17.44 10.20 4.49
N PRO A 315 -17.08 10.88 5.58
CA PRO A 315 -16.97 10.24 6.90
C PRO A 315 -18.28 9.55 7.27
N SER A 316 -18.16 8.30 7.77
CA SER A 316 -19.33 7.46 8.05
C SER A 316 -19.43 7.10 9.53
N TYR A 317 -20.66 6.77 9.96
CA TYR A 317 -20.98 6.12 11.22
C TYR A 317 -22.00 5.02 10.93
N ARG A 318 -22.15 4.05 11.81
CA ARG A 318 -23.13 2.97 11.66
C ARG A 318 -24.45 3.33 12.35
N ASP A 319 -24.58 3.07 13.64
CA ASP A 319 -25.85 3.22 14.34
C ASP A 319 -26.01 4.57 15.02
N VAL A 320 -24.92 5.13 15.55
CA VAL A 320 -24.93 6.36 16.34
C VAL A 320 -23.81 7.31 15.92
N LYS A 321 -24.07 8.61 15.93
CA LYS A 321 -23.08 9.63 15.51
C LYS A 321 -21.79 9.66 16.34
N THR A 322 -21.76 9.10 17.53
CA THR A 322 -20.55 8.94 18.34
C THR A 322 -19.60 7.89 17.76
N ASP A 323 -20.03 7.12 16.74
CA ASP A 323 -19.21 6.17 16.02
C ASP A 323 -18.38 6.80 14.88
N TYR A 324 -18.49 8.08 14.62
CA TYR A 324 -17.56 8.74 13.70
C TYR A 324 -16.12 8.67 14.21
N GLY A 325 -15.17 8.38 13.30
CA GLY A 325 -13.77 8.68 13.51
C GLY A 325 -13.47 10.19 13.46
N LYS A 326 -12.22 10.54 13.70
CA LYS A 326 -11.73 11.92 13.69
C LYS A 326 -10.88 12.18 12.44
N TRP A 327 -11.04 13.37 11.88
CA TRP A 327 -10.47 13.70 10.59
C TRP A 327 -9.75 15.06 10.62
N TYR A 328 -8.53 15.09 10.14
CA TYR A 328 -7.84 16.30 9.72
C TYR A 328 -7.78 16.28 8.19
N VAL A 329 -8.45 17.22 7.54
CA VAL A 329 -8.54 17.32 6.08
C VAL A 329 -8.10 18.72 5.67
N ALA A 330 -6.96 18.81 4.97
CA ALA A 330 -6.36 20.09 4.60
C ALA A 330 -5.51 19.97 3.32
N ASP A 331 -5.37 21.10 2.63
CA ASP A 331 -4.46 21.29 1.49
C ASP A 331 -4.72 20.34 0.30
N ASN A 332 -5.89 19.66 0.28
CA ASN A 332 -6.25 18.81 -0.84
C ASN A 332 -6.78 19.66 -2.00
N THR A 333 -6.31 19.39 -3.20
CA THR A 333 -6.82 20.02 -4.43
C THR A 333 -8.00 19.24 -5.00
N MET A 334 -9.09 19.95 -5.30
CA MET A 334 -10.24 19.43 -6.03
C MET A 334 -10.34 20.10 -7.38
N VAL A 335 -9.96 19.40 -8.45
CA VAL A 335 -10.02 19.93 -9.82
C VAL A 335 -11.46 20.30 -10.19
N GLY A 336 -11.63 21.52 -10.70
CA GLY A 336 -12.94 22.05 -11.10
C GLY A 336 -13.77 22.64 -9.95
N ASN A 337 -13.25 22.65 -8.70
CA ASN A 337 -13.93 23.29 -7.57
C ASN A 337 -12.97 24.09 -6.67
N ASN A 338 -12.78 25.36 -6.98
CA ASN A 338 -11.87 26.25 -6.25
C ASN A 338 -12.30 26.51 -4.80
N GLN A 339 -13.60 26.46 -4.49
CA GLN A 339 -14.13 26.64 -3.14
C GLN A 339 -13.67 25.48 -2.23
N VAL A 340 -13.82 24.25 -2.71
CA VAL A 340 -13.36 23.05 -1.99
C VAL A 340 -11.84 23.03 -1.88
N THR A 341 -11.11 23.43 -2.92
CA THR A 341 -9.65 23.54 -2.87
C THR A 341 -9.19 24.57 -1.84
N ALA A 342 -9.83 25.74 -1.79
CA ALA A 342 -9.46 26.79 -0.82
C ALA A 342 -9.80 26.41 0.63
N ASN A 343 -10.84 25.61 0.84
CA ASN A 343 -11.24 25.10 2.14
C ASN A 343 -11.93 23.75 1.98
N ASN A 344 -11.20 22.65 2.24
CA ASN A 344 -11.72 21.31 2.03
C ASN A 344 -13.01 21.00 2.84
N TRP A 345 -13.23 21.70 3.95
CA TRP A 345 -14.43 21.57 4.78
C TRP A 345 -15.64 22.31 4.21
N ASP A 346 -15.44 23.18 3.21
CA ASP A 346 -16.52 23.91 2.54
C ASP A 346 -17.03 23.13 1.31
N GLY A 347 -17.66 21.99 1.57
CA GLY A 347 -18.28 21.12 0.58
C GLY A 347 -17.51 19.83 0.26
N GLY A 348 -16.18 19.76 0.45
CA GLY A 348 -15.38 18.57 0.15
C GLY A 348 -15.56 17.46 1.18
N VAL A 349 -15.67 17.78 2.45
CA VAL A 349 -16.01 16.84 3.52
C VAL A 349 -17.53 16.76 3.65
N GLN A 350 -18.10 15.59 3.39
CA GLN A 350 -19.56 15.38 3.34
C GLN A 350 -19.95 14.21 4.26
N PRO A 351 -20.11 14.42 5.59
CA PRO A 351 -20.47 13.37 6.53
C PRO A 351 -21.81 12.73 6.20
N SER A 352 -21.94 11.43 6.43
CA SER A 352 -23.17 10.66 6.16
C SER A 352 -24.38 11.18 6.94
N GLY A 353 -24.18 11.78 8.12
CA GLY A 353 -25.22 12.42 8.94
C GLY A 353 -25.52 13.87 8.59
N GLY A 354 -24.86 14.43 7.59
CA GLY A 354 -25.01 15.82 7.16
C GLY A 354 -24.01 16.79 7.79
N SER A 355 -24.01 18.05 7.30
CA SER A 355 -23.02 19.09 7.64
C SER A 355 -22.99 19.51 9.12
N GLY A 356 -24.04 19.22 9.89
CA GLY A 356 -24.06 19.51 11.33
C GLY A 356 -23.07 18.72 12.17
N ASP A 357 -22.46 17.69 11.60
CA ASP A 357 -21.58 16.75 12.33
C ASP A 357 -20.10 17.19 12.35
N TYR A 358 -19.74 18.31 11.70
CA TYR A 358 -18.33 18.75 11.62
C TYR A 358 -17.65 18.90 12.97
N SER A 359 -18.35 19.38 13.99
CA SER A 359 -17.78 19.56 15.34
C SER A 359 -17.38 18.26 16.02
N ILE A 360 -18.01 17.15 15.65
CA ILE A 360 -17.71 15.83 16.26
C ILE A 360 -16.67 15.04 15.48
N ILE A 361 -16.42 15.38 14.21
CA ILE A 361 -15.49 14.65 13.34
C ILE A 361 -14.19 15.41 13.07
N LYS A 362 -14.20 16.74 13.11
CA LYS A 362 -13.07 17.58 12.71
C LYS A 362 -11.97 17.65 13.77
N LEU A 363 -10.74 17.31 13.39
CA LEU A 363 -9.54 17.68 14.12
C LEU A 363 -9.09 19.08 13.72
N THR A 364 -8.66 19.88 14.68
CA THR A 364 -8.16 21.26 14.46
C THR A 364 -6.70 21.29 14.01
N SER A 365 -5.97 20.19 14.25
CA SER A 365 -4.59 19.99 13.80
C SER A 365 -4.40 18.52 13.41
N ALA A 366 -3.46 18.27 12.51
CA ALA A 366 -3.03 16.91 12.22
C ALA A 366 -2.44 16.26 13.50
N TRP A 367 -2.72 14.97 13.70
CA TRP A 367 -1.97 14.21 14.67
C TRP A 367 -0.53 14.01 14.14
N PRO A 368 0.50 13.91 15.02
CA PRO A 368 1.89 13.77 14.60
C PRO A 368 2.12 12.44 13.88
N SER A 369 2.24 12.48 12.56
CA SER A 369 2.53 11.30 11.74
C SER A 369 4.01 11.16 11.45
N MET A 370 4.41 9.95 11.00
CA MET A 370 5.77 9.71 10.53
C MET A 370 6.07 10.61 9.34
N PRO A 371 7.21 11.33 9.34
CA PRO A 371 7.55 12.21 8.23
C PRO A 371 7.71 11.47 6.91
N ILE A 372 7.23 12.09 5.84
CA ILE A 372 7.52 11.76 4.44
C ILE A 372 8.06 13.01 3.74
N ASN A 373 8.54 12.87 2.50
CA ASN A 373 8.86 14.01 1.64
C ASN A 373 7.56 14.66 1.16
N GLN A 374 6.98 15.51 2.02
CA GLN A 374 5.71 16.17 1.79
C GLN A 374 5.79 17.14 0.61
N GLN A 375 4.90 16.99 -0.36
CA GLN A 375 4.70 17.86 -1.52
C GLN A 375 3.38 18.63 -1.41
N THR A 376 3.21 19.68 -2.23
CA THR A 376 1.87 20.19 -2.55
C THR A 376 1.08 19.16 -3.34
N ALA A 377 -0.25 19.29 -3.39
CA ALA A 377 -1.08 18.37 -4.15
C ALA A 377 -0.73 18.35 -5.65
N GLU A 378 -0.38 19.51 -6.22
CA GLU A 378 0.02 19.66 -7.62
C GLU A 378 1.39 19.06 -7.92
N GLU A 379 2.37 19.24 -7.03
CA GLU A 379 3.68 18.59 -7.14
C GLU A 379 3.51 17.07 -7.04
N ALA A 380 2.72 16.59 -6.08
CA ALA A 380 2.41 15.17 -5.92
C ALA A 380 1.72 14.58 -7.15
N TYR A 381 0.78 15.32 -7.78
CA TYR A 381 0.17 14.88 -9.03
C TYR A 381 1.22 14.59 -10.10
N ASN A 382 2.16 15.50 -10.32
CA ASN A 382 3.20 15.32 -11.32
C ASN A 382 4.13 14.16 -10.97
N SER A 383 4.59 14.08 -9.72
CA SER A 383 5.49 13.02 -9.25
C SER A 383 4.84 11.63 -9.31
N VAL A 384 3.56 11.53 -8.95
CA VAL A 384 2.82 10.26 -8.99
C VAL A 384 2.65 9.76 -10.42
N LEU A 385 2.31 10.64 -11.38
CA LEU A 385 2.18 10.22 -12.78
C LEU A 385 3.52 9.80 -13.40
N GLU A 386 4.62 10.38 -12.94
CA GLU A 386 5.96 10.01 -13.40
C GLU A 386 6.41 8.68 -12.80
N GLN A 387 6.19 8.44 -11.51
CA GLN A 387 6.89 7.39 -10.76
C GLN A 387 6.02 6.22 -10.32
N ALA A 388 4.70 6.41 -10.07
CA ALA A 388 3.88 5.38 -9.48
C ALA A 388 3.72 4.12 -10.35
N GLY A 389 3.44 3.01 -9.67
CA GLY A 389 3.25 1.69 -10.26
C GLY A 389 4.54 0.93 -10.50
N CYS A 390 4.42 -0.21 -11.12
CA CYS A 390 5.54 -1.09 -11.48
C CYS A 390 6.34 -0.47 -12.64
N SER A 391 7.08 0.60 -12.33
CA SER A 391 7.88 1.35 -13.31
C SER A 391 9.21 0.68 -13.63
N LEU A 392 9.69 -0.24 -12.80
CA LEU A 392 10.88 -1.05 -13.03
C LEU A 392 10.53 -2.54 -13.13
N PRO A 393 11.24 -3.27 -14.00
CA PRO A 393 12.23 -2.77 -14.97
C PRO A 393 11.60 -1.93 -16.08
N LYS A 394 10.29 -2.02 -16.30
CA LYS A 394 9.57 -1.26 -17.31
C LYS A 394 8.09 -1.12 -16.96
N ARG A 395 7.52 0.07 -17.16
CA ARG A 395 6.06 0.27 -17.10
C ARG A 395 5.40 -0.44 -18.29
N ASP A 396 4.25 -1.09 -18.08
CA ASP A 396 3.55 -1.76 -19.17
C ASP A 396 2.43 -0.89 -19.76
N ALA A 397 1.85 -1.37 -20.87
CA ALA A 397 0.86 -0.63 -21.63
C ALA A 397 -0.43 -0.32 -20.85
N VAL A 398 -0.77 -1.11 -19.82
CA VAL A 398 -1.95 -0.85 -18.96
C VAL A 398 -1.67 0.38 -18.08
N ASP A 399 -0.54 0.39 -17.38
CA ASP A 399 -0.17 1.51 -16.53
C ASP A 399 0.08 2.79 -17.35
N GLU A 400 0.72 2.68 -18.52
CA GLU A 400 0.94 3.82 -19.43
C GLU A 400 -0.39 4.44 -19.87
N ARG A 401 -1.38 3.61 -20.22
CA ARG A 401 -2.71 4.05 -20.61
C ARG A 401 -3.46 4.73 -19.46
N ILE A 402 -3.46 4.14 -18.27
CA ILE A 402 -4.08 4.74 -17.08
C ILE A 402 -3.49 6.13 -16.81
N ILE A 403 -2.16 6.25 -16.86
CA ILE A 403 -1.49 7.54 -16.66
C ILE A 403 -1.90 8.55 -17.74
N HIS A 404 -1.97 8.12 -19.01
CA HIS A 404 -2.43 8.97 -20.12
C HIS A 404 -3.87 9.45 -19.88
N ASP A 405 -4.77 8.56 -19.48
CA ASP A 405 -6.17 8.90 -19.19
C ASP A 405 -6.28 9.89 -18.03
N VAL A 406 -5.48 9.71 -16.98
CA VAL A 406 -5.38 10.69 -15.88
C VAL A 406 -4.89 12.04 -16.37
N GLN A 407 -3.84 12.09 -17.22
CA GLN A 407 -3.27 13.34 -17.75
C GLN A 407 -4.29 14.11 -18.59
N THR A 408 -4.98 13.43 -19.47
CA THR A 408 -5.94 14.03 -20.40
C THR A 408 -7.31 14.29 -19.79
N GLY A 409 -7.63 13.65 -18.65
CA GLY A 409 -8.96 13.73 -18.04
C GLY A 409 -10.01 12.96 -18.81
N THR A 410 -9.61 11.88 -19.50
CA THR A 410 -10.44 11.02 -20.34
C THR A 410 -10.42 9.58 -19.84
N ALA A 411 -11.11 8.69 -20.54
CA ALA A 411 -10.96 7.26 -20.39
C ALA A 411 -10.87 6.63 -21.81
N THR A 412 -10.07 5.58 -21.93
CA THR A 412 -9.86 4.90 -23.21
C THR A 412 -10.85 3.76 -23.43
N TYR A 413 -11.29 3.08 -22.38
CA TYR A 413 -12.16 1.91 -22.44
C TYR A 413 -13.31 1.99 -21.45
N GLU A 414 -14.33 1.15 -21.65
CA GLU A 414 -15.42 0.92 -20.72
C GLU A 414 -15.97 -0.49 -20.86
N GLY A 415 -16.61 -1.00 -19.80
CA GLY A 415 -17.36 -2.24 -19.83
C GLY A 415 -18.72 -2.10 -20.50
N VAL A 416 -19.40 -3.23 -20.66
CA VAL A 416 -20.73 -3.29 -21.31
C VAL A 416 -21.88 -3.10 -20.33
N TYR A 417 -21.63 -3.17 -19.01
CA TYR A 417 -22.67 -3.03 -18.00
C TYR A 417 -23.17 -1.61 -17.88
N LYS A 418 -24.43 -1.41 -18.27
CA LYS A 418 -24.98 -0.08 -18.53
C LYS A 418 -25.60 0.64 -17.32
N GLN A 419 -25.47 0.13 -16.08
CA GLN A 419 -25.91 0.86 -14.88
C GLN A 419 -25.12 2.15 -14.63
N TYR A 420 -23.93 2.27 -15.20
CA TYR A 420 -23.18 3.52 -15.23
C TYR A 420 -23.78 4.59 -16.14
N LYS A 421 -24.88 4.32 -16.84
CA LYS A 421 -25.63 5.30 -17.61
C LYS A 421 -26.26 6.44 -16.76
N GLU A 422 -26.07 6.43 -15.48
CA GLU A 422 -26.28 7.62 -14.63
C GLU A 422 -25.16 8.66 -14.75
N VAL A 423 -24.13 8.38 -15.55
CA VAL A 423 -23.10 9.33 -15.95
C VAL A 423 -23.73 10.39 -16.86
N PRO A 424 -23.46 11.68 -16.64
CA PRO A 424 -24.18 12.77 -17.31
C PRO A 424 -24.07 12.75 -18.84
N ASP A 425 -23.03 12.14 -19.36
CA ASP A 425 -22.72 12.10 -20.79
C ASP A 425 -22.48 10.66 -21.27
N THR A 426 -23.57 10.01 -21.66
CA THR A 426 -23.53 8.63 -22.17
C THR A 426 -22.85 8.49 -23.53
N THR A 427 -22.37 9.57 -24.11
CA THR A 427 -21.60 9.58 -25.38
C THR A 427 -20.10 9.43 -25.14
N LYS A 428 -19.63 9.62 -23.89
CA LYS A 428 -18.24 9.46 -23.51
C LYS A 428 -17.98 8.09 -22.88
N ILE A 429 -16.82 7.55 -23.20
CA ILE A 429 -16.26 6.36 -22.56
C ILE A 429 -15.97 6.68 -21.10
N CYS A 430 -16.43 5.84 -20.18
CA CYS A 430 -16.42 6.18 -18.75
C CYS A 430 -15.19 5.66 -17.97
N GLY A 431 -14.44 4.70 -18.45
CA GLY A 431 -13.27 4.15 -17.74
C GLY A 431 -13.58 3.01 -16.77
N ILE A 432 -14.84 2.74 -16.49
CA ILE A 432 -15.22 1.60 -15.62
C ILE A 432 -15.42 0.36 -16.51
N ILE A 433 -14.70 -0.70 -16.20
CA ILE A 433 -14.68 -1.94 -16.98
C ILE A 433 -15.32 -3.10 -16.20
N ASP A 434 -15.79 -4.12 -16.92
CA ASP A 434 -16.42 -5.31 -16.34
C ASP A 434 -15.47 -6.52 -16.36
N SER A 435 -14.51 -6.53 -17.28
CA SER A 435 -13.54 -7.61 -17.49
C SER A 435 -12.22 -7.02 -17.98
N GLN A 436 -11.08 -7.66 -17.67
CA GLN A 436 -9.81 -7.31 -18.30
C GLN A 436 -9.86 -7.43 -19.84
N ASN A 437 -10.82 -8.19 -20.38
CA ASN A 437 -10.99 -8.32 -21.83
C ASN A 437 -11.49 -7.03 -22.48
N ASP A 438 -12.18 -6.16 -21.75
CA ASP A 438 -12.63 -4.85 -22.23
C ASP A 438 -11.47 -3.94 -22.64
N VAL A 439 -10.29 -4.18 -22.07
CA VAL A 439 -9.04 -3.43 -22.30
C VAL A 439 -7.98 -4.23 -23.07
N GLY A 440 -8.36 -5.36 -23.67
CA GLY A 440 -7.45 -6.19 -24.46
C GLY A 440 -6.75 -7.32 -23.70
N GLY A 441 -7.08 -7.52 -22.43
CA GLY A 441 -6.54 -8.61 -21.60
C GLY A 441 -5.13 -8.35 -21.08
N PHE A 442 -4.51 -9.42 -20.58
CA PHE A 442 -3.16 -9.35 -20.01
C PHE A 442 -2.12 -9.01 -21.08
N PRO A 443 -1.32 -7.94 -20.93
CA PRO A 443 -0.28 -7.62 -21.88
C PRO A 443 0.82 -8.70 -21.88
N THR A 444 1.44 -8.92 -23.02
CA THR A 444 2.63 -9.77 -23.10
C THR A 444 3.80 -9.06 -22.44
N LEU A 445 4.40 -9.72 -21.44
CA LEU A 445 5.61 -9.26 -20.78
C LEU A 445 6.78 -10.13 -21.27
N ASN A 446 7.70 -9.52 -22.03
CA ASN A 446 8.81 -10.23 -22.61
C ASN A 446 9.95 -10.40 -21.62
N SER A 447 10.52 -11.60 -21.59
CA SER A 447 11.74 -11.88 -20.82
C SER A 447 12.96 -11.73 -21.71
N THR A 448 14.02 -11.15 -21.19
CA THR A 448 15.35 -11.16 -21.79
C THR A 448 16.25 -12.16 -21.07
N THR A 449 17.45 -12.41 -21.61
CA THR A 449 18.44 -13.23 -20.90
C THR A 449 18.84 -12.51 -19.61
N PRO A 450 18.73 -13.18 -18.43
CA PRO A 450 19.16 -12.58 -17.18
C PRO A 450 20.68 -12.39 -17.17
N PRO A 451 21.20 -11.40 -16.46
CA PRO A 451 22.65 -11.26 -16.24
C PRO A 451 23.21 -12.53 -15.59
N THR A 452 24.47 -12.88 -15.91
CA THR A 452 25.15 -14.01 -15.27
C THR A 452 25.30 -13.74 -13.76
N ASP A 453 25.04 -14.75 -12.95
CA ASP A 453 25.17 -14.78 -11.50
C ASP A 453 25.65 -16.21 -11.19
N THR A 454 26.98 -16.35 -11.01
CA THR A 454 27.65 -17.66 -11.02
C THR A 454 27.43 -18.43 -9.72
N ASP A 455 27.33 -17.76 -8.61
CA ASP A 455 27.16 -18.37 -7.28
C ASP A 455 25.71 -18.33 -6.76
N HIS A 456 24.79 -17.74 -7.56
CA HIS A 456 23.35 -17.68 -7.28
C HIS A 456 23.00 -16.93 -5.97
N ASP A 457 23.71 -15.87 -5.70
CA ASP A 457 23.49 -15.05 -4.52
C ASP A 457 22.55 -13.85 -4.74
N GLY A 458 22.08 -13.69 -5.99
CA GLY A 458 21.13 -12.67 -6.42
C GLY A 458 21.78 -11.41 -6.95
N MET A 459 23.12 -11.34 -7.02
CA MET A 459 23.87 -10.25 -7.60
C MET A 459 24.53 -10.71 -8.92
N PRO A 460 24.52 -9.92 -10.00
CA PRO A 460 25.23 -10.28 -11.23
C PRO A 460 26.74 -10.20 -11.06
N ASP A 461 27.48 -11.16 -11.63
CA ASP A 461 28.96 -11.22 -11.65
C ASP A 461 29.60 -9.88 -12.00
N ALA A 462 29.07 -9.19 -13.03
CA ALA A 462 29.59 -7.91 -13.48
C ALA A 462 29.40 -6.80 -12.43
N TRP A 463 28.31 -6.84 -11.68
CA TRP A 463 28.06 -5.88 -10.60
C TRP A 463 28.98 -6.17 -9.40
N GLU A 464 29.17 -7.41 -9.05
CA GLU A 464 30.06 -7.84 -7.97
C GLU A 464 31.50 -7.44 -8.24
N GLN A 465 32.03 -7.79 -9.43
CA GLN A 465 33.40 -7.40 -9.85
C GLN A 465 33.61 -5.88 -9.77
N LYS A 466 32.61 -5.10 -10.22
CA LYS A 466 32.65 -3.62 -10.16
C LYS A 466 32.71 -3.11 -8.72
N ASN A 467 32.09 -3.83 -7.77
CA ASN A 467 32.02 -3.45 -6.36
C ASN A 467 33.04 -4.18 -5.46
N GLY A 468 34.00 -4.92 -6.07
CA GLY A 468 35.09 -5.58 -5.35
C GLY A 468 34.66 -6.81 -4.58
N LEU A 469 33.62 -7.49 -5.06
CA LEU A 469 33.10 -8.76 -4.55
C LEU A 469 33.62 -9.91 -5.43
N ASP A 470 33.46 -11.16 -4.96
CA ASP A 470 33.88 -12.37 -5.65
C ASP A 470 32.68 -13.13 -6.22
N PRO A 471 32.47 -13.18 -7.55
CA PRO A 471 31.32 -13.86 -8.18
C PRO A 471 31.23 -15.39 -7.93
N ASN A 472 32.13 -15.95 -7.14
CA ASN A 472 32.09 -17.37 -6.71
C ASN A 472 31.86 -17.51 -5.20
N ASN A 473 31.56 -16.44 -4.48
CA ASN A 473 31.40 -16.44 -3.04
C ASN A 473 30.02 -15.94 -2.62
N PRO A 474 29.03 -16.83 -2.53
CA PRO A 474 27.64 -16.42 -2.25
C PRO A 474 27.41 -15.79 -0.88
N ASP A 475 28.41 -15.79 0.02
CA ASP A 475 28.26 -15.20 1.36
C ASP A 475 28.53 -13.70 1.38
N ASP A 476 29.17 -13.15 0.34
CA ASP A 476 29.52 -11.75 0.34
C ASP A 476 28.33 -10.81 0.04
N ARG A 477 27.20 -11.35 -0.43
CA ARG A 477 25.93 -10.65 -0.48
C ARG A 477 25.48 -10.06 0.86
N ASN A 478 25.95 -10.65 1.98
CA ASN A 478 25.64 -10.22 3.33
C ASN A 478 26.67 -9.24 3.93
N LYS A 479 27.75 -8.91 3.20
CA LYS A 479 28.66 -7.85 3.61
C LYS A 479 27.88 -6.54 3.77
N ILE A 480 28.18 -5.79 4.83
CA ILE A 480 27.51 -4.53 5.13
C ILE A 480 28.26 -3.39 4.46
N ALA A 481 27.55 -2.61 3.64
CA ALA A 481 28.04 -1.39 3.00
C ALA A 481 28.13 -0.23 4.02
N LYS A 482 28.76 0.89 3.60
CA LYS A 482 29.01 2.03 4.49
C LYS A 482 27.75 2.70 5.03
N ASP A 483 26.66 2.60 4.30
CA ASP A 483 25.34 3.14 4.68
C ASP A 483 24.50 2.16 5.50
N GLY A 484 25.00 0.92 5.71
CA GLY A 484 24.40 -0.10 6.54
C GLY A 484 23.50 -1.09 5.83
N TYR A 485 23.36 -1.02 4.51
CA TYR A 485 22.68 -2.06 3.72
C TYR A 485 23.62 -3.24 3.47
N THR A 486 23.04 -4.41 3.21
CA THR A 486 23.80 -5.55 2.67
C THR A 486 24.17 -5.29 1.20
N MET A 487 25.19 -5.96 0.67
CA MET A 487 25.59 -5.79 -0.72
C MET A 487 24.47 -6.22 -1.69
N LEU A 488 23.68 -7.23 -1.34
CA LEU A 488 22.49 -7.59 -2.11
C LEU A 488 21.46 -6.43 -2.13
N GLU A 489 21.21 -5.78 -1.00
CA GLU A 489 20.32 -4.60 -0.97
C GLU A 489 20.90 -3.44 -1.76
N GLU A 490 22.21 -3.22 -1.72
CA GLU A 490 22.91 -2.23 -2.57
C GLU A 490 22.67 -2.51 -4.06
N TYR A 491 22.81 -3.77 -4.48
CA TYR A 491 22.52 -4.17 -5.85
C TYR A 491 21.06 -3.86 -6.20
N ILE A 492 20.11 -4.38 -5.42
CA ILE A 492 18.68 -4.21 -5.68
C ILE A 492 18.29 -2.72 -5.73
N ASN A 493 18.86 -1.89 -4.85
CA ASN A 493 18.59 -0.45 -4.81
C ASN A 493 19.32 0.34 -5.91
N SER A 494 20.31 -0.25 -6.58
CA SER A 494 21.03 0.36 -7.70
C SER A 494 20.31 0.22 -9.04
N ILE A 495 19.29 -0.64 -9.14
CA ILE A 495 18.49 -0.85 -10.34
C ILE A 495 17.62 0.37 -10.61
N LYS A 496 17.73 0.91 -11.86
CA LYS A 496 17.05 2.14 -12.29
C LYS A 496 16.31 1.93 -13.60
#